data_3f8fd6860263f87bc1c7e55047c757dc
#
_entry.id   3f8fd6860263f87bc1c7e55047c757dc
#
_cell.length_a   1.000
_cell.length_b   1.000
_cell.length_c   1.000
_cell.angle_alpha   90.00
_cell.angle_beta   90.00
_cell.angle_gamma   90.00
#
_symmetry.space_group_name_H-M   'P 1'
#
loop_
_entity.id
_entity.type
_entity.pdbx_description
1 polymer ?
#
loop_
_entity_poly.entity_id
_entity_poly.type
_entity_poly.pdbx_seq_one_letter_code
_entity_poly.pdbx_strand_id
1 'polypeptide(L)'
;MEKKKCVVIGVTGGIAIYKICSLVSSLKKQNYEVIVLMTEAAQKFVTPLTFQTLSGSRVVTDMFSIDYEPDVHHISIAKKADVFVIAPASANMIAKIANGLADNMLTTTFLASHCPKLIVPAMNTWMLENEVSQENIQNF
;
A
#
# COMPACT_ATOMS: atom_id res chain seq x y z
N MET A 1 -21.87 10.80 15.56
CA MET A 1 -21.40 9.59 14.85
C MET A 1 -19.90 9.45 14.96
N GLU A 2 -19.47 8.30 15.38
CA GLU A 2 -18.04 8.03 15.42
C GLU A 2 -17.47 7.95 14.00
N LYS A 3 -16.33 8.60 13.81
CA LYS A 3 -15.62 8.53 12.54
C LYS A 3 -15.00 7.14 12.40
N LYS A 4 -15.16 6.52 11.24
CA LYS A 4 -14.53 5.24 10.95
C LYS A 4 -13.01 5.36 10.99
N LYS A 5 -12.34 4.36 11.51
CA LYS A 5 -10.89 4.25 11.37
C LYS A 5 -10.54 3.96 9.92
N CYS A 6 -9.48 4.57 9.44
CA CYS A 6 -9.03 4.45 8.07
C CYS A 6 -7.77 3.58 7.98
N VAL A 7 -7.86 2.52 7.20
CA VAL A 7 -6.73 1.64 6.89
C VAL A 7 -6.31 1.92 5.45
N VAL A 8 -5.07 2.35 5.26
CA VAL A 8 -4.51 2.51 3.93
C VAL A 8 -3.67 1.29 3.62
N ILE A 9 -3.94 0.64 2.51
CA ILE A 9 -3.23 -0.56 2.08
C ILE A 9 -2.49 -0.28 0.79
N GLY A 10 -1.16 -0.35 0.84
CA GLY A 10 -0.32 -0.27 -0.34
C GLY A 10 -0.06 -1.67 -0.88
N VAL A 11 -0.45 -1.92 -2.11
CA VAL A 11 -0.36 -3.23 -2.74
C VAL A 11 0.74 -3.23 -3.78
N THR A 12 1.72 -4.11 -3.61
CA THR A 12 2.83 -4.26 -4.57
C THR A 12 2.70 -5.53 -5.40
N GLY A 13 3.55 -5.69 -6.41
CA GLY A 13 3.44 -6.81 -7.34
C GLY A 13 3.81 -8.15 -6.71
N GLY A 14 2.94 -9.15 -6.87
CA GLY A 14 3.17 -10.50 -6.40
C GLY A 14 1.88 -11.31 -6.40
N ILE A 15 2.01 -12.63 -6.50
CA ILE A 15 0.85 -13.51 -6.55
C ILE A 15 0.07 -13.52 -5.23
N ALA A 16 0.70 -13.13 -4.13
CA ALA A 16 0.03 -13.05 -2.82
C ALA A 16 -1.05 -11.97 -2.76
N ILE A 17 -1.19 -11.14 -3.80
CA ILE A 17 -2.25 -10.12 -3.91
C ILE A 17 -3.64 -10.71 -3.67
N TYR A 18 -3.89 -11.95 -4.09
CA TYR A 18 -5.21 -12.56 -3.92
C TYR A 18 -5.63 -12.63 -2.45
N LYS A 19 -4.67 -12.81 -1.54
CA LYS A 19 -4.95 -12.81 -0.09
C LYS A 19 -5.30 -11.42 0.41
N ILE A 20 -4.75 -10.39 -0.21
CA ILE A 20 -5.04 -9.01 0.16
C ILE A 20 -6.46 -8.62 -0.25
N CYS A 21 -6.97 -9.18 -1.33
CA CYS A 21 -8.38 -9.00 -1.68
C CYS A 21 -9.30 -9.45 -0.54
N SER A 22 -9.01 -10.60 0.07
CA SER A 22 -9.76 -11.09 1.23
C SER A 22 -9.61 -10.18 2.45
N LEU A 23 -8.41 -9.65 2.67
CA LEU A 23 -8.15 -8.70 3.75
C LEU A 23 -8.99 -7.44 3.60
N VAL A 24 -9.00 -6.86 2.40
CA VAL A 24 -9.79 -5.65 2.13
C VAL A 24 -11.28 -5.91 2.38
N SER A 25 -11.79 -7.03 1.88
CA SER A 25 -13.17 -7.41 2.09
C SER A 25 -13.50 -7.57 3.58
N SER A 26 -12.62 -8.22 4.33
CA SER A 26 -12.78 -8.44 5.77
C SER A 26 -12.79 -7.13 6.55
N LEU A 27 -11.87 -6.23 6.25
CA LEU A 27 -11.80 -4.92 6.91
C LEU A 27 -13.04 -4.09 6.63
N LYS A 28 -13.53 -4.13 5.41
CA LYS A 28 -14.74 -3.41 5.03
C LYS A 28 -15.95 -3.93 5.80
N LYS A 29 -16.06 -5.25 5.96
CA LYS A 29 -17.12 -5.88 6.76
C LYS A 29 -17.05 -5.49 8.23
N GLN A 30 -15.86 -5.20 8.74
CA GLN A 30 -15.65 -4.76 10.12
C GLN A 30 -15.83 -3.25 10.28
N ASN A 31 -16.35 -2.59 9.26
CA ASN A 31 -16.69 -1.18 9.28
C ASN A 31 -15.48 -0.22 9.29
N TYR A 32 -14.34 -0.65 8.77
CA TYR A 32 -13.22 0.26 8.51
C TYR A 32 -13.41 0.95 7.18
N GLU A 33 -12.89 2.17 7.07
CA GLU A 33 -12.66 2.79 5.78
C GLU A 33 -11.36 2.23 5.22
N VAL A 34 -11.37 1.75 3.98
CA VAL A 34 -10.19 1.16 3.34
C VAL A 34 -9.85 1.94 2.08
N ILE A 35 -8.63 2.44 2.03
CA ILE A 35 -8.09 3.11 0.83
C ILE A 35 -6.97 2.22 0.30
N VAL A 36 -7.04 1.85 -0.97
CA VAL A 36 -6.04 1.00 -1.61
C VAL A 36 -5.20 1.81 -2.58
N LEU A 37 -3.89 1.69 -2.45
CA LEU A 37 -2.89 2.25 -3.36
C LEU A 37 -2.22 1.08 -4.08
N MET A 38 -2.19 1.09 -5.40
CA MET A 38 -1.57 0.02 -6.17
C MET A 38 -0.37 0.52 -6.94
N THR A 39 0.73 -0.23 -6.90
CA THR A 39 1.86 0.02 -7.79
C THR A 39 1.52 -0.41 -9.21
N GLU A 40 2.30 0.04 -10.18
CA GLU A 40 2.14 -0.39 -11.56
C GLU A 40 2.30 -1.92 -11.68
N ALA A 41 3.27 -2.49 -10.99
CA ALA A 41 3.48 -3.94 -10.99
C ALA A 41 2.28 -4.70 -10.41
N ALA A 42 1.65 -4.18 -9.36
CA ALA A 42 0.47 -4.80 -8.77
C ALA A 42 -0.67 -4.92 -9.77
N GLN A 43 -0.83 -3.94 -10.64
CA GLN A 43 -1.90 -3.92 -11.64
C GLN A 43 -1.75 -4.99 -12.71
N LYS A 44 -0.60 -5.62 -12.80
CA LYS A 44 -0.38 -6.77 -13.70
C LYS A 44 -0.96 -8.07 -13.15
N PHE A 45 -1.23 -8.12 -11.86
CA PHE A 45 -1.80 -9.30 -11.20
C PHE A 45 -3.31 -9.18 -11.00
N VAL A 46 -3.77 -7.99 -10.62
CA VAL A 46 -5.18 -7.70 -10.33
C VAL A 46 -5.48 -6.30 -10.81
N THR A 47 -6.64 -6.10 -11.41
CA THR A 47 -7.01 -4.76 -11.87
C THR A 47 -7.45 -3.87 -10.69
N PRO A 48 -7.31 -2.54 -10.82
CA PRO A 48 -7.83 -1.61 -9.81
C PRO A 48 -9.32 -1.80 -9.53
N LEU A 49 -10.08 -2.21 -10.53
CA LEU A 49 -11.52 -2.43 -10.38
C LEU A 49 -11.84 -3.46 -9.28
N THR A 50 -11.02 -4.50 -9.17
CA THR A 50 -11.21 -5.52 -8.12
C THR A 50 -11.17 -4.89 -6.73
N PHE A 51 -10.14 -4.12 -6.44
CA PHE A 51 -10.02 -3.45 -5.13
C PHE A 51 -11.04 -2.33 -4.95
N GLN A 52 -11.39 -1.64 -6.02
CA GLN A 52 -12.45 -0.63 -5.95
C GLN A 52 -13.78 -1.25 -5.52
N THR A 53 -14.11 -2.40 -6.08
CA THR A 53 -15.33 -3.13 -5.72
C THR A 53 -15.30 -3.59 -4.28
N LEU A 54 -14.17 -4.15 -3.83
CA LEU A 54 -14.04 -4.70 -2.48
C LEU A 54 -13.97 -3.61 -1.40
N SER A 55 -13.30 -2.51 -1.67
CA SER A 55 -13.14 -1.42 -0.70
C SER A 55 -14.31 -0.43 -0.71
N GLY A 56 -15.06 -0.38 -1.81
CA GLY A 56 -16.11 0.62 -1.99
C GLY A 56 -15.56 2.02 -2.25
N SER A 57 -14.26 2.15 -2.51
CA SER A 57 -13.59 3.42 -2.73
C SER A 57 -12.73 3.38 -3.98
N ARG A 58 -12.46 4.56 -4.54
CA ARG A 58 -11.57 4.66 -5.71
C ARG A 58 -10.16 4.23 -5.34
N VAL A 59 -9.57 3.35 -6.14
CA VAL A 59 -8.19 2.90 -5.97
C VAL A 59 -7.23 3.93 -6.54
N VAL A 60 -6.18 4.23 -5.80
CA VAL A 60 -5.17 5.20 -6.22
C VAL A 60 -4.02 4.47 -6.88
N THR A 61 -3.71 4.82 -8.11
CA THR A 61 -2.72 4.10 -8.92
C THR A 61 -1.57 4.96 -9.40
N ASP A 62 -1.84 6.18 -9.85
CA ASP A 62 -0.87 6.99 -10.57
C ASP A 62 -0.80 8.39 -9.99
N MET A 63 0.43 8.81 -9.66
CA MET A 63 0.70 10.14 -9.12
C MET A 63 0.51 11.25 -10.17
N PHE A 64 0.63 10.92 -11.43
CA PHE A 64 0.59 11.88 -12.54
C PHE A 64 -0.66 11.77 -13.40
N SER A 65 -1.71 11.12 -12.90
CA SER A 65 -2.98 11.05 -13.58
C SER A 65 -3.59 12.44 -13.72
N ILE A 66 -4.20 12.71 -14.87
CA ILE A 66 -4.87 14.00 -15.11
C ILE A 66 -6.06 14.23 -14.16
N ASP A 67 -6.59 13.16 -13.57
CA ASP A 67 -7.71 13.23 -12.62
C ASP A 67 -7.28 13.57 -11.20
N TYR A 68 -5.98 13.65 -10.95
CA TYR A 68 -5.43 13.93 -9.63
C TYR A 68 -4.65 15.24 -9.62
N GLU A 69 -4.69 15.92 -8.46
CA GLU A 69 -3.68 16.88 -8.08
C GLU A 69 -2.73 16.13 -7.14
N PRO A 70 -1.60 15.59 -7.64
CA PRO A 70 -0.81 14.60 -6.91
C PRO A 70 -0.39 15.03 -5.51
N ASP A 71 0.09 16.27 -5.37
CA ASP A 71 0.58 16.76 -4.08
C ASP A 71 -0.51 16.83 -3.02
N VAL A 72 -1.71 17.26 -3.43
CA VAL A 72 -2.86 17.35 -2.53
C VAL A 72 -3.35 15.96 -2.16
N HIS A 73 -3.39 15.06 -3.14
CA HIS A 73 -3.98 13.74 -2.97
C HIS A 73 -3.18 12.87 -2.01
N HIS A 74 -1.86 12.78 -2.17
CA HIS A 74 -1.04 11.98 -1.27
C HIS A 74 -1.00 12.56 0.15
N ILE A 75 -1.03 13.87 0.29
CA ILE A 75 -1.10 14.52 1.61
C ILE A 75 -2.44 14.22 2.29
N SER A 76 -3.53 14.31 1.54
CA SER A 76 -4.87 14.01 2.03
C SER A 76 -4.98 12.60 2.58
N ILE A 77 -4.50 11.62 1.83
CA ILE A 77 -4.49 10.21 2.25
C ILE A 77 -3.58 10.00 3.45
N ALA A 78 -2.38 10.61 3.42
CA ALA A 78 -1.41 10.49 4.50
C ALA A 78 -1.97 11.00 5.84
N LYS A 79 -2.70 12.10 5.81
CA LYS A 79 -3.34 12.67 7.01
C LYS A 79 -4.51 11.83 7.52
N LYS A 80 -5.23 11.19 6.61
CA LYS A 80 -6.41 10.41 6.93
C LYS A 80 -6.08 9.05 7.51
N ALA A 81 -4.93 8.49 7.17
CA ALA A 81 -4.55 7.14 7.56
C ALA A 81 -4.40 6.99 9.07
N ASP A 82 -5.11 6.03 9.64
CA ASP A 82 -4.92 5.62 11.04
C ASP A 82 -3.89 4.50 11.14
N VAL A 83 -3.74 3.70 10.10
CA VAL A 83 -2.67 2.73 9.93
C VAL A 83 -2.38 2.57 8.44
N PHE A 84 -1.11 2.39 8.10
CA PHE A 84 -0.69 2.18 6.72
C PHE A 84 -0.01 0.81 6.62
N VAL A 85 -0.56 -0.06 5.80
CA VAL A 85 -0.06 -1.43 5.61
C VAL A 85 0.43 -1.58 4.18
N ILE A 86 1.64 -2.08 3.98
CA ILE A 86 2.10 -2.51 2.66
C ILE A 86 2.03 -4.03 2.60
N ALA A 87 1.12 -4.55 1.80
CA ALA A 87 0.85 -5.98 1.72
C ALA A 87 0.29 -6.34 0.32
N PRO A 88 0.89 -7.25 -0.41
CA PRO A 88 2.21 -7.81 -0.14
C PRO A 88 3.31 -6.77 -0.35
N ALA A 89 4.38 -6.84 0.42
CA ALA A 89 5.52 -5.94 0.27
C ALA A 89 6.65 -6.68 -0.44
N SER A 90 6.92 -6.29 -1.69
CA SER A 90 8.00 -6.88 -2.48
C SER A 90 9.37 -6.41 -1.95
N ALA A 91 10.42 -7.14 -2.29
CA ALA A 91 11.78 -6.74 -1.94
C ALA A 91 12.11 -5.34 -2.48
N ASN A 92 11.69 -5.04 -3.70
CA ASN A 92 11.87 -3.73 -4.31
C ASN A 92 11.19 -2.62 -3.49
N MET A 93 9.95 -2.84 -3.09
CA MET A 93 9.21 -1.86 -2.30
C MET A 93 9.85 -1.65 -0.92
N ILE A 94 10.25 -2.73 -0.25
CA ILE A 94 10.91 -2.64 1.06
C ILE A 94 12.21 -1.84 0.94
N ALA A 95 13.00 -2.09 -0.11
CA ALA A 95 14.23 -1.34 -0.35
C ALA A 95 13.93 0.16 -0.55
N LYS A 96 12.91 0.50 -1.29
CA LYS A 96 12.52 1.89 -1.53
C LYS A 96 12.12 2.60 -0.25
N ILE A 97 11.22 2.02 0.52
CA ILE A 97 10.74 2.68 1.75
C ILE A 97 11.82 2.74 2.83
N ALA A 98 12.69 1.74 2.91
CA ALA A 98 13.79 1.75 3.87
C ALA A 98 14.81 2.85 3.56
N ASN A 99 14.93 3.25 2.30
CA ASN A 99 15.88 4.27 1.85
C ASN A 99 15.23 5.62 1.51
N GLY A 100 13.95 5.76 1.82
CA GLY A 100 13.28 7.05 1.65
C GLY A 100 13.00 7.45 0.21
N LEU A 101 12.90 6.49 -0.70
CA LEU A 101 12.57 6.78 -2.10
C LEU A 101 11.07 7.03 -2.26
N ALA A 102 10.72 8.13 -2.91
CA ALA A 102 9.34 8.53 -3.12
C ALA A 102 9.09 8.74 -4.62
N ASP A 103 9.13 7.65 -5.37
CA ASP A 103 9.08 7.68 -6.83
C ASP A 103 7.73 7.27 -7.42
N ASN A 104 6.76 6.94 -6.58
CA ASN A 104 5.39 6.67 -7.01
C ASN A 104 4.40 7.12 -5.94
N MET A 105 3.10 6.98 -6.22
CA MET A 105 2.07 7.45 -5.30
C MET A 105 2.12 6.71 -3.95
N LEU A 106 2.36 5.40 -3.98
CA LEU A 106 2.43 4.59 -2.77
C LEU A 106 3.61 5.01 -1.88
N THR A 107 4.81 5.07 -2.43
CA THR A 107 6.01 5.42 -1.66
C THR A 107 5.93 6.85 -1.13
N THR A 108 5.42 7.77 -1.93
CA THR A 108 5.27 9.18 -1.53
C THR A 108 4.27 9.31 -0.38
N THR A 109 3.12 8.66 -0.49
CA THR A 109 2.09 8.69 0.56
C THR A 109 2.59 8.04 1.84
N PHE A 110 3.27 6.91 1.70
CA PHE A 110 3.84 6.20 2.85
C PHE A 110 4.85 7.08 3.60
N LEU A 111 5.75 7.72 2.87
CA LEU A 111 6.77 8.59 3.46
C LEU A 111 6.14 9.78 4.19
N ALA A 112 5.05 10.32 3.66
CA ALA A 112 4.35 11.47 4.24
C ALA A 112 3.44 11.11 5.43
N SER A 113 3.17 9.83 5.64
CA SER A 113 2.25 9.39 6.70
C SER A 113 2.90 9.41 8.08
N HIS A 114 2.12 9.74 9.10
CA HIS A 114 2.57 9.80 10.50
C HIS A 114 1.90 8.77 11.40
N CYS A 115 1.19 7.83 10.81
CA CYS A 115 0.50 6.76 11.53
C CYS A 115 1.41 5.54 11.73
N PRO A 116 1.00 4.56 12.55
CA PRO A 116 1.67 3.27 12.60
C PRO A 116 1.74 2.62 11.21
N LYS A 117 2.86 2.01 10.92
CA LYS A 117 3.16 1.43 9.61
C LYS A 117 3.52 -0.04 9.76
N LEU A 118 2.94 -0.87 8.91
CA LEU A 118 3.17 -2.31 8.89
C LEU A 118 3.59 -2.72 7.49
N ILE A 119 4.51 -3.67 7.40
CA ILE A 119 4.83 -4.31 6.14
C ILE A 119 4.62 -5.82 6.27
N VAL A 120 4.13 -6.43 5.21
CA VAL A 120 3.96 -7.87 5.11
C VAL A 120 4.83 -8.36 3.95
N PRO A 121 6.09 -8.74 4.21
CA PRO A 121 7.00 -9.14 3.15
C PRO A 121 6.51 -10.37 2.40
N ALA A 122 6.67 -10.35 1.09
CA ALA A 122 6.35 -11.48 0.22
C ALA A 122 7.38 -11.52 -0.91
N MET A 123 8.25 -12.50 -0.87
CA MET A 123 9.29 -12.72 -1.86
C MET A 123 9.78 -14.16 -1.75
N ASN A 124 10.55 -14.62 -2.73
CA ASN A 124 11.08 -15.97 -2.61
C ASN A 124 12.10 -16.03 -1.44
N THR A 125 12.32 -17.24 -0.95
CA THR A 125 13.12 -17.47 0.26
C THR A 125 14.54 -16.92 0.14
N TRP A 126 15.18 -17.09 -1.00
CA TRP A 126 16.55 -16.63 -1.19
C TRP A 126 16.65 -15.11 -1.17
N MET A 127 15.66 -14.42 -1.73
CA MET A 127 15.61 -12.96 -1.64
C MET A 127 15.42 -12.52 -0.21
N LEU A 128 14.53 -13.18 0.53
CA LEU A 128 14.28 -12.86 1.93
C LEU A 128 15.51 -13.07 2.81
N GLU A 129 16.26 -14.15 2.57
CA GLU A 129 17.46 -14.49 3.32
C GLU A 129 18.69 -13.64 2.98
N ASN A 130 18.64 -12.90 1.88
CA ASN A 130 19.74 -12.03 1.47
C ASN A 130 19.98 -10.96 2.52
N GLU A 131 21.26 -10.70 2.84
CA GLU A 131 21.65 -9.72 3.86
C GLU A 131 21.08 -8.34 3.60
N VAL A 132 21.06 -7.89 2.35
CA VAL A 132 20.53 -6.58 1.98
C VAL A 132 19.02 -6.49 2.26
N SER A 133 18.28 -7.55 1.93
CA SER A 133 16.85 -7.61 2.22
C SER A 133 16.59 -7.57 3.73
N GLN A 134 17.37 -8.31 4.51
CA GLN A 134 17.24 -8.31 5.96
C GLN A 134 17.55 -6.94 6.58
N GLU A 135 18.59 -6.27 6.10
CA GLU A 135 18.91 -4.90 6.52
C GLU A 135 17.77 -3.94 6.22
N ASN A 136 17.22 -4.02 5.01
CA ASN A 136 16.12 -3.13 4.62
C ASN A 136 14.89 -3.33 5.50
N ILE A 137 14.58 -4.57 5.85
CA ILE A 137 13.47 -4.88 6.77
C ILE A 137 13.73 -4.29 8.14
N GLN A 138 14.94 -4.39 8.65
CA GLN A 138 15.30 -3.83 9.95
C GLN A 138 15.31 -2.31 9.96
N ASN A 139 15.65 -1.69 8.86
CA ASN A 139 15.74 -0.22 8.74
C ASN A 139 14.43 0.44 8.34
N PHE A 140 13.41 -0.34 8.18
CA PHE A 140 12.07 0.13 7.86
C PHE A 140 11.44 0.97 9.00
#